data_a268f44bfeef5fdf2db29721b42169df
#
_entry.id   a268f44bfeef5fdf2db29721b42169df
#
_cell.length_a   1.000
_cell.length_b   1.000
_cell.length_c   1.000
_cell.angle_alpha   90.00
_cell.angle_beta   90.00
_cell.angle_gamma   90.00
#
_symmetry.space_group_name_H-M   'P 1'
#
loop_
_entity.id
_entity.type
_entity.pdbx_description
1 polymer ?
#
loop_
_entity_poly.entity_id
_entity_poly.type
_entity_poly.pdbx_seq_one_letter_code
_entity_poly.pdbx_strand_id
1 'polypeptide(L)'
;MLPVVHIYIDLSEAETWNYDEIDNLQGKINTGEYSMSKVIIIGGGAAGMMAGVFAARNHHEVHILEKNEKLGKKVFITGKGRCNVTNACDTEELFPAMMSNPKFLYSSFYSFTPQDVMEFFEKAGVPLKVERGNRVFPQSDHSSDIIRALERELKKAGAKIHLHTAVQEIVKKPVTDSANTLESEAALTESGSGAGKGRKGKKSPDIPQEKITGVILTDGTFMEGDAVIVAT
;
A
#
# COMPACT_ATOMS: atom_id res chain seq x y z
N MET A 1 10.74 -0.36 17.05
CA MET A 1 9.29 -0.16 16.85
C MET A 1 9.13 0.10 15.37
N LEU A 2 8.66 -0.90 14.60
CA LEU A 2 8.41 -0.74 13.17
C LEU A 2 7.23 0.24 12.98
N PRO A 3 7.28 1.16 12.04
CA PRO A 3 6.16 2.05 11.77
C PRO A 3 4.97 1.20 11.31
N VAL A 4 3.80 1.46 11.90
CA VAL A 4 2.54 0.86 11.47
C VAL A 4 2.17 1.50 10.14
N VAL A 5 2.19 0.72 9.07
CA VAL A 5 1.71 1.15 7.76
C VAL A 5 0.21 0.87 7.72
N HIS A 6 -0.61 1.92 7.70
CA HIS A 6 -2.03 1.78 7.43
C HIS A 6 -2.21 1.91 5.91
N ILE A 7 -2.57 0.80 5.26
CA ILE A 7 -2.93 0.79 3.86
C ILE A 7 -4.45 0.92 3.82
N TYR A 8 -4.94 2.08 3.37
CA TYR A 8 -6.34 2.26 3.02
C TYR A 8 -6.47 1.98 1.52
N ILE A 9 -6.78 0.74 1.20
CA ILE A 9 -7.18 0.35 -0.16
C ILE A 9 -8.71 0.30 -0.14
N ASP A 10 -9.35 0.90 -1.11
CA ASP A 10 -10.78 0.68 -1.34
C ASP A 10 -10.93 -0.77 -1.83
N LEU A 11 -11.35 -1.65 -0.90
CA LEU A 11 -11.53 -3.08 -1.17
C LEU A 11 -12.94 -3.40 -1.71
N SER A 12 -13.72 -2.42 -2.14
CA SER A 12 -15.07 -2.67 -2.68
C SER A 12 -15.06 -3.55 -3.94
N GLU A 13 -13.90 -3.68 -4.61
CA GLU A 13 -13.69 -4.56 -5.78
C GLU A 13 -12.58 -5.60 -5.58
N ALA A 14 -12.06 -5.77 -4.36
CA ALA A 14 -11.05 -6.78 -4.09
C ALA A 14 -11.68 -8.17 -4.00
N GLU A 15 -11.89 -8.81 -5.13
CA GLU A 15 -12.05 -10.25 -5.20
C GLU A 15 -10.76 -10.93 -4.74
N THR A 16 -10.90 -12.06 -4.05
CA THR A 16 -9.77 -12.86 -3.56
C THR A 16 -9.02 -13.45 -4.76
N TRP A 17 -7.90 -12.85 -5.12
CA TRP A 17 -7.04 -13.29 -6.22
C TRP A 17 -6.43 -14.67 -5.94
N ASN A 18 -6.62 -15.61 -6.86
CA ASN A 18 -5.91 -16.87 -6.90
C ASN A 18 -4.79 -16.83 -7.97
N TYR A 19 -3.88 -17.82 -7.95
CA TYR A 19 -2.72 -17.84 -8.86
C TYR A 19 -3.08 -17.85 -10.36
N ASP A 20 -4.22 -18.43 -10.73
CA ASP A 20 -4.68 -18.50 -12.13
C ASP A 20 -5.18 -17.13 -12.64
N GLU A 21 -5.55 -16.22 -11.73
CA GLU A 21 -5.96 -14.86 -12.06
C GLU A 21 -4.77 -13.94 -12.33
N ILE A 22 -3.59 -14.24 -11.76
CA ILE A 22 -2.36 -13.46 -12.01
C ILE A 22 -1.91 -13.62 -13.47
N ASP A 23 -2.03 -14.80 -14.06
CA ASP A 23 -1.72 -15.02 -15.47
C ASP A 23 -2.75 -14.35 -16.40
N ASN A 24 -4.01 -14.26 -15.98
CA ASN A 24 -5.05 -13.53 -16.69
C ASN A 24 -4.86 -12.00 -16.62
N LEU A 25 -4.25 -11.50 -15.54
CA LEU A 25 -3.85 -10.09 -15.39
C LEU A 25 -2.80 -9.66 -16.41
N GLN A 26 -1.83 -10.53 -16.71
CA GLN A 26 -0.85 -10.27 -17.77
C GLN A 26 -1.51 -10.12 -19.14
N GLY A 27 -2.59 -10.86 -19.40
CA GLY A 27 -3.44 -10.70 -20.60
C GLY A 27 -4.19 -9.37 -20.62
N LYS A 28 -4.75 -8.94 -19.49
CA LYS A 28 -5.50 -7.68 -19.37
C LYS A 28 -4.61 -6.44 -19.47
N ILE A 29 -3.36 -6.50 -18.99
CA ILE A 29 -2.37 -5.44 -19.19
C ILE A 29 -2.10 -5.23 -20.68
N ASN A 30 -2.04 -6.29 -21.46
CA ASN A 30 -1.81 -6.23 -22.91
C ASN A 30 -3.04 -5.75 -23.70
N THR A 31 -4.25 -5.80 -23.13
CA THR A 31 -5.50 -5.34 -23.78
C THR A 31 -5.90 -3.91 -23.41
N GLY A 32 -5.16 -3.22 -22.52
CA GLY A 32 -5.47 -1.84 -22.10
C GLY A 32 -6.65 -1.70 -21.14
N GLU A 33 -7.12 -2.81 -20.56
CA GLU A 33 -8.22 -2.81 -19.56
C GLU A 33 -7.73 -2.48 -18.12
N TYR A 34 -6.42 -2.29 -17.93
CA TYR A 34 -5.88 -1.89 -16.62
C TYR A 34 -6.06 -0.38 -16.43
N SER A 35 -6.93 0.01 -15.52
CA SER A 35 -7.07 1.40 -15.12
C SER A 35 -5.83 1.82 -14.32
N MET A 36 -5.08 2.79 -14.88
CA MET A 36 -3.95 3.40 -14.21
C MET A 36 -4.48 4.31 -13.10
N SER A 37 -4.29 3.91 -11.84
CA SER A 37 -4.73 4.69 -10.67
C SER A 37 -3.65 5.66 -10.24
N LYS A 38 -4.06 6.83 -9.75
CA LYS A 38 -3.17 7.78 -9.07
C LYS A 38 -3.06 7.44 -7.59
N VAL A 39 -1.89 6.98 -7.17
CA VAL A 39 -1.60 6.56 -5.79
C VAL A 39 -0.81 7.65 -5.09
N ILE A 40 -1.35 8.18 -3.99
CA ILE A 40 -0.68 9.13 -3.12
C ILE A 40 -0.10 8.39 -1.92
N ILE A 41 1.20 8.56 -1.67
CA ILE A 41 1.90 7.97 -0.53
C ILE A 41 2.31 9.09 0.43
N ILE A 42 1.79 9.05 1.65
CA ILE A 42 2.09 10.02 2.69
C ILE A 42 3.26 9.52 3.52
N GLY A 43 4.41 10.13 3.36
CA GLY A 43 5.65 9.80 4.07
C GLY A 43 6.71 9.13 3.19
N GLY A 44 7.88 9.75 3.09
CA GLY A 44 9.04 9.29 2.34
C GLY A 44 10.05 8.48 3.17
N GLY A 45 9.56 7.71 4.17
CA GLY A 45 10.36 6.75 4.93
C GLY A 45 10.60 5.45 4.17
N ALA A 46 11.21 4.43 4.81
CA ALA A 46 11.47 3.13 4.18
C ALA A 46 10.21 2.49 3.60
N ALA A 47 9.12 2.48 4.38
CA ALA A 47 7.85 1.89 3.98
C ALA A 47 7.22 2.61 2.79
N GLY A 48 7.18 3.96 2.82
CA GLY A 48 6.61 4.74 1.72
C GLY A 48 7.44 4.67 0.44
N MET A 49 8.77 4.69 0.55
CA MET A 49 9.64 4.51 -0.62
C MET A 49 9.46 3.12 -1.24
N MET A 50 9.41 2.07 -0.42
CA MET A 50 9.21 0.70 -0.91
C MET A 50 7.83 0.54 -1.56
N ALA A 51 6.75 0.99 -0.90
CA ALA A 51 5.40 1.00 -1.46
C ALA A 51 5.35 1.75 -2.80
N GLY A 52 6.04 2.90 -2.90
CA GLY A 52 6.13 3.69 -4.12
C GLY A 52 6.82 2.97 -5.27
N VAL A 53 7.91 2.23 -4.98
CA VAL A 53 8.59 1.43 -6.00
C VAL A 53 7.65 0.37 -6.57
N PHE A 54 6.98 -0.39 -5.69
CA PHE A 54 6.09 -1.47 -6.14
C PHE A 54 4.84 -0.94 -6.85
N ALA A 55 4.19 0.10 -6.34
CA ALA A 55 3.03 0.70 -6.99
C ALA A 55 3.39 1.23 -8.39
N ALA A 56 4.54 1.93 -8.52
CA ALA A 56 4.97 2.45 -9.81
C ALA A 56 5.39 1.34 -10.80
N ARG A 57 5.99 0.25 -10.32
CA ARG A 57 6.29 -0.93 -11.16
C ARG A 57 5.03 -1.63 -11.66
N ASN A 58 3.91 -1.51 -10.93
CA ASN A 58 2.60 -1.98 -11.35
C ASN A 58 1.83 -0.93 -12.18
N HIS A 59 2.55 0.00 -12.82
CA HIS A 59 2.03 0.98 -13.77
C HIS A 59 1.04 2.00 -13.19
N HIS A 60 1.03 2.21 -11.87
CA HIS A 60 0.27 3.30 -11.25
C HIS A 60 1.04 4.63 -11.32
N GLU A 61 0.30 5.75 -11.41
CA GLU A 61 0.88 7.08 -11.24
C GLU A 61 1.11 7.34 -9.75
N VAL A 62 2.38 7.34 -9.31
CA VAL A 62 2.73 7.42 -7.89
C VAL A 62 3.26 8.79 -7.51
N HIS A 63 2.70 9.36 -6.44
CA HIS A 63 3.14 10.60 -5.80
C HIS A 63 3.51 10.34 -4.35
N ILE A 64 4.78 10.52 -3.99
CA ILE A 64 5.25 10.45 -2.60
C ILE A 64 5.31 11.87 -2.03
N LEU A 65 4.56 12.12 -0.96
CA LEU A 65 4.51 13.39 -0.26
C LEU A 65 5.33 13.28 1.03
N GLU A 66 6.44 13.98 1.09
CA GLU A 66 7.34 14.02 2.25
C GLU A 66 7.41 15.44 2.81
N LYS A 67 7.10 15.60 4.09
CA LYS A 67 7.13 16.91 4.77
C LYS A 67 8.54 17.49 4.96
N ASN A 68 9.55 16.64 4.95
CA ASN A 68 10.94 17.04 5.17
C ASN A 68 11.63 17.41 3.84
N GLU A 69 12.85 17.93 3.97
CA GLU A 69 13.73 18.33 2.86
C GLU A 69 14.36 17.15 2.10
N LYS A 70 14.22 15.92 2.63
CA LYS A 70 14.79 14.70 2.03
C LYS A 70 14.02 13.45 2.44
N LEU A 71 14.10 12.41 1.63
CA LEU A 71 13.59 11.08 1.95
C LEU A 71 14.44 10.38 3.00
N GLY A 72 13.87 9.37 3.68
CA GLY A 72 14.61 8.44 4.51
C GLY A 72 15.22 9.01 5.79
N LYS A 73 14.80 10.16 6.31
CA LYS A 73 15.39 10.78 7.53
C LYS A 73 15.48 9.81 8.71
N LYS A 74 14.41 9.04 8.96
CA LYS A 74 14.41 8.04 10.04
C LYS A 74 15.33 6.86 9.69
N VAL A 75 15.39 6.43 8.45
CA VAL A 75 16.29 5.37 7.97
C VAL A 75 17.75 5.77 8.21
N PHE A 76 18.09 7.03 7.91
CA PHE A 76 19.44 7.56 8.06
C PHE A 76 20.01 7.42 9.47
N ILE A 77 19.18 7.53 10.50
CA ILE A 77 19.61 7.47 11.91
C ILE A 77 19.46 6.07 12.53
N THR A 78 18.75 5.14 11.86
CA THR A 78 18.55 3.78 12.39
C THR A 78 19.84 2.96 12.39
N GLY A 79 19.94 1.99 13.31
CA GLY A 79 21.11 1.12 13.40
C GLY A 79 22.43 1.88 13.60
N LYS A 80 22.41 3.04 14.27
CA LYS A 80 23.56 3.95 14.44
C LYS A 80 24.14 4.42 13.09
N GLY A 81 23.26 4.70 12.12
CA GLY A 81 23.66 5.14 10.78
C GLY A 81 23.95 4.01 9.78
N ARG A 82 23.84 2.75 10.21
CA ARG A 82 24.16 1.59 9.37
C ARG A 82 22.95 1.02 8.61
N CYS A 83 21.73 1.21 9.14
CA CYS A 83 20.47 0.62 8.68
C CYS A 83 20.44 -0.91 8.76
N ASN A 84 19.81 -1.48 9.79
CA ASN A 84 19.43 -2.88 9.78
C ASN A 84 18.25 -3.06 8.79
N VAL A 85 18.53 -3.67 7.64
CA VAL A 85 17.60 -3.77 6.50
C VAL A 85 16.50 -4.80 6.79
N THR A 86 16.91 -5.99 7.21
CA THR A 86 16.04 -7.12 7.54
C THR A 86 16.75 -8.10 8.48
N ASN A 87 16.14 -9.24 8.73
CA ASN A 87 16.77 -10.38 9.39
C ASN A 87 16.81 -11.56 8.41
N ALA A 88 17.97 -12.21 8.24
CA ALA A 88 18.17 -13.34 7.34
C ALA A 88 17.70 -14.66 7.96
N CYS A 89 16.54 -14.67 8.58
CA CYS A 89 15.89 -15.87 9.12
C CYS A 89 14.75 -16.32 8.20
N ASP A 90 14.24 -17.50 8.43
CA ASP A 90 13.04 -17.97 7.78
C ASP A 90 11.83 -17.14 8.21
N THR A 91 10.82 -17.05 7.33
CA THR A 91 9.63 -16.21 7.57
C THR A 91 8.92 -16.58 8.87
N GLU A 92 8.87 -17.87 9.20
CA GLU A 92 8.25 -18.41 10.42
C GLU A 92 8.93 -17.92 11.70
N GLU A 93 10.25 -17.68 11.65
CA GLU A 93 11.02 -17.20 12.81
C GLU A 93 10.76 -15.74 13.14
N LEU A 94 10.15 -14.96 12.22
CA LEU A 94 9.78 -13.58 12.48
C LEU A 94 8.61 -13.45 13.45
N PHE A 95 7.65 -14.37 13.39
CA PHE A 95 6.39 -14.25 14.15
C PHE A 95 6.57 -14.32 15.67
N PRO A 96 7.42 -15.20 16.23
CA PRO A 96 7.69 -15.21 17.67
C PRO A 96 8.36 -13.92 18.19
N ALA A 97 9.04 -13.16 17.33
CA ALA A 97 9.67 -11.89 17.71
C ALA A 97 8.68 -10.73 17.78
N MET A 98 7.43 -10.93 17.35
CA MET A 98 6.39 -9.90 17.39
C MET A 98 5.75 -9.80 18.76
N MET A 99 5.63 -8.59 19.29
CA MET A 99 5.08 -8.34 20.63
C MET A 99 3.56 -8.55 20.69
N SER A 100 2.82 -8.39 19.58
CA SER A 100 1.36 -8.52 19.56
C SER A 100 0.85 -8.81 18.15
N ASN A 101 -0.26 -9.55 18.07
CA ASN A 101 -1.02 -9.85 16.87
C ASN A 101 -0.18 -10.27 15.63
N PRO A 102 0.68 -11.30 15.73
CA PRO A 102 1.52 -11.74 14.60
C PRO A 102 0.68 -12.16 13.38
N LYS A 103 -0.53 -12.69 13.60
CA LYS A 103 -1.43 -13.13 12.51
C LYS A 103 -1.80 -12.01 11.53
N PHE A 104 -1.84 -10.76 11.99
CA PHE A 104 -2.11 -9.59 11.14
C PHE A 104 -1.07 -9.43 10.02
N LEU A 105 0.16 -9.87 10.26
CA LEU A 105 1.28 -9.69 9.32
C LEU A 105 1.58 -10.95 8.49
N TYR A 106 0.83 -12.05 8.66
CA TYR A 106 1.10 -13.30 7.94
C TYR A 106 1.12 -13.08 6.42
N SER A 107 0.05 -12.52 5.85
CA SER A 107 -0.02 -12.27 4.42
C SER A 107 1.16 -11.42 3.94
N SER A 108 1.48 -10.34 4.64
CA SER A 108 2.58 -9.43 4.26
C SER A 108 3.94 -10.11 4.25
N PHE A 109 4.27 -10.92 5.27
CA PHE A 109 5.58 -11.57 5.35
C PHE A 109 5.73 -12.77 4.43
N TYR A 110 4.64 -13.46 4.10
CA TYR A 110 4.68 -14.52 3.09
C TYR A 110 4.66 -13.97 1.66
N SER A 111 4.06 -12.79 1.43
CA SER A 111 4.08 -12.13 0.11
C SER A 111 5.39 -11.41 -0.18
N PHE A 112 6.13 -10.99 0.84
CA PHE A 112 7.42 -10.33 0.70
C PHE A 112 8.34 -10.75 1.86
N THR A 113 9.11 -11.80 1.62
CA THR A 113 9.93 -12.49 2.62
C THR A 113 11.21 -11.71 2.96
N PRO A 114 11.90 -12.04 4.08
CA PRO A 114 13.23 -11.49 4.35
C PRO A 114 14.22 -11.68 3.21
N GLN A 115 14.14 -12.81 2.50
CA GLN A 115 14.99 -13.10 1.35
C GLN A 115 14.66 -12.18 0.18
N ASP A 116 13.38 -11.91 -0.10
CA ASP A 116 12.97 -10.97 -1.15
C ASP A 116 13.48 -9.54 -0.87
N VAL A 117 13.50 -9.14 0.41
CA VAL A 117 14.09 -7.85 0.82
C VAL A 117 15.59 -7.81 0.49
N MET A 118 16.32 -8.87 0.81
CA MET A 118 17.76 -8.95 0.53
C MET A 118 18.01 -8.90 -0.98
N GLU A 119 17.31 -9.72 -1.76
CA GLU A 119 17.42 -9.74 -3.21
C GLU A 119 17.07 -8.39 -3.86
N PHE A 120 16.05 -7.70 -3.35
CA PHE A 120 15.67 -6.38 -3.82
C PHE A 120 16.85 -5.41 -3.73
N PHE A 121 17.51 -5.32 -2.57
CA PHE A 121 18.62 -4.39 -2.39
C PHE A 121 19.87 -4.82 -3.15
N GLU A 122 20.17 -6.10 -3.23
CA GLU A 122 21.30 -6.62 -4.03
C GLU A 122 21.10 -6.34 -5.52
N LYS A 123 19.89 -6.59 -6.06
CA LYS A 123 19.51 -6.22 -7.44
C LYS A 123 19.54 -4.69 -7.67
N ALA A 124 19.26 -3.90 -6.64
CA ALA A 124 19.39 -2.44 -6.67
C ALA A 124 20.85 -1.96 -6.53
N GLY A 125 21.83 -2.88 -6.47
CA GLY A 125 23.26 -2.58 -6.43
C GLY A 125 23.80 -2.23 -5.06
N VAL A 126 23.16 -2.71 -3.99
CA VAL A 126 23.65 -2.58 -2.62
C VAL A 126 24.05 -3.96 -2.08
N PRO A 127 25.34 -4.29 -2.05
CA PRO A 127 25.81 -5.53 -1.44
C PRO A 127 25.46 -5.55 0.05
N LEU A 128 24.95 -6.70 0.51
CA LEU A 128 24.55 -6.91 1.89
C LEU A 128 25.50 -7.85 2.62
N LYS A 129 25.50 -7.78 3.95
CA LYS A 129 26.18 -8.72 4.86
C LYS A 129 25.26 -9.13 5.98
N VAL A 130 25.40 -10.38 6.42
CA VAL A 130 24.69 -10.91 7.58
C VAL A 130 25.64 -10.89 8.79
N GLU A 131 25.19 -10.33 9.89
CA GLU A 131 25.91 -10.27 11.15
C GLU A 131 25.26 -11.15 12.22
N ARG A 132 25.85 -11.22 13.40
CA ARG A 132 25.35 -12.00 14.53
C ARG A 132 23.85 -11.76 14.77
N GLY A 133 23.07 -12.82 14.93
CA GLY A 133 21.63 -12.79 15.12
C GLY A 133 20.88 -12.53 13.81
N ASN A 134 21.46 -12.98 12.70
CA ASN A 134 20.89 -12.89 11.35
C ASN A 134 20.54 -11.46 10.89
N ARG A 135 21.12 -10.44 11.53
CA ARG A 135 20.88 -9.03 11.17
C ARG A 135 21.55 -8.69 9.85
N VAL A 136 20.80 -8.09 8.95
CA VAL A 136 21.29 -7.74 7.60
C VAL A 136 21.60 -6.25 7.51
N PHE A 137 22.82 -5.93 7.06
CA PHE A 137 23.29 -4.55 6.87
C PHE A 137 23.87 -4.38 5.46
N PRO A 138 23.92 -3.15 4.92
CA PRO A 138 24.74 -2.87 3.75
C PRO A 138 26.22 -3.15 4.08
N GLN A 139 26.96 -3.70 3.14
CA GLN A 139 28.38 -4.04 3.32
C GLN A 139 29.22 -2.80 3.64
N SER A 140 28.82 -1.64 3.14
CA SER A 140 29.44 -0.35 3.40
C SER A 140 29.26 0.19 4.83
N ASP A 141 28.31 -0.37 5.60
CA ASP A 141 27.85 0.17 6.88
C ASP A 141 27.22 1.57 6.81
N HIS A 142 26.74 1.99 5.61
CA HIS A 142 26.14 3.31 5.42
C HIS A 142 24.65 3.19 5.04
N SER A 143 23.77 3.67 5.93
CA SER A 143 22.32 3.75 5.66
C SER A 143 21.96 4.58 4.43
N SER A 144 22.84 5.52 4.05
CA SER A 144 22.67 6.32 2.84
C SER A 144 22.65 5.48 1.55
N ASP A 145 23.29 4.31 1.54
CA ASP A 145 23.27 3.44 0.35
C ASP A 145 21.91 2.81 0.15
N ILE A 146 21.24 2.43 1.24
CA ILE A 146 19.86 1.95 1.24
C ILE A 146 18.92 3.04 0.71
N ILE A 147 19.04 4.26 1.25
CA ILE A 147 18.20 5.40 0.83
C ILE A 147 18.41 5.70 -0.66
N ARG A 148 19.66 5.81 -1.10
CA ARG A 148 20.00 6.06 -2.51
C ARG A 148 19.51 4.96 -3.45
N ALA A 149 19.53 3.70 -3.01
CA ALA A 149 18.98 2.60 -3.79
C ALA A 149 17.48 2.75 -4.00
N LEU A 150 16.73 3.02 -2.93
CA LEU A 150 15.28 3.26 -3.00
C LEU A 150 14.95 4.47 -3.88
N GLU A 151 15.68 5.58 -3.74
CA GLU A 151 15.50 6.77 -4.59
C GLU A 151 15.76 6.47 -6.08
N ARG A 152 16.80 5.68 -6.39
CA ARG A 152 17.06 5.25 -7.78
C ARG A 152 15.94 4.39 -8.33
N GLU A 153 15.46 3.43 -7.56
CA GLU A 153 14.38 2.54 -7.99
C GLU A 153 13.05 3.29 -8.16
N LEU A 154 12.73 4.26 -7.29
CA LEU A 154 11.59 5.16 -7.46
C LEU A 154 11.68 5.96 -8.76
N LYS A 155 12.84 6.58 -9.01
CA LYS A 155 13.09 7.33 -10.24
C LYS A 155 12.96 6.46 -11.50
N LYS A 156 13.55 5.27 -11.47
CA LYS A 156 13.50 4.30 -12.57
C LYS A 156 12.07 3.85 -12.85
N ALA A 157 11.25 3.68 -11.81
CA ALA A 157 9.85 3.32 -11.92
C ALA A 157 8.93 4.51 -12.29
N GLY A 158 9.44 5.75 -12.32
CA GLY A 158 8.68 6.94 -12.71
C GLY A 158 7.87 7.59 -11.58
N ALA A 159 8.11 7.22 -10.32
CA ALA A 159 7.44 7.84 -9.18
C ALA A 159 7.83 9.32 -9.02
N LYS A 160 6.85 10.16 -8.71
CA LYS A 160 7.02 11.60 -8.47
C LYS A 160 7.21 11.85 -6.97
N ILE A 161 8.26 12.59 -6.61
CA ILE A 161 8.61 12.87 -5.21
C ILE A 161 8.38 14.35 -4.95
N HIS A 162 7.59 14.65 -3.92
CA HIS A 162 7.27 16.01 -3.46
C HIS A 162 7.85 16.18 -2.05
N LEU A 163 8.97 16.88 -1.96
CA LEU A 163 9.59 17.26 -0.69
C LEU A 163 8.94 18.53 -0.13
N HIS A 164 9.14 18.82 1.15
CA HIS A 164 8.52 19.94 1.86
C HIS A 164 6.99 19.97 1.73
N THR A 165 6.38 18.80 1.50
CA THR A 165 4.95 18.65 1.22
C THR A 165 4.29 17.87 2.34
N ALA A 166 3.61 18.58 3.24
CA ALA A 166 2.90 17.99 4.36
C ALA A 166 1.41 17.84 4.02
N VAL A 167 0.85 16.68 4.34
CA VAL A 167 -0.59 16.40 4.21
C VAL A 167 -1.28 16.78 5.50
N GLN A 168 -2.39 17.49 5.38
CA GLN A 168 -3.25 17.89 6.49
C GLN A 168 -4.40 16.88 6.67
N GLU A 169 -5.02 16.46 5.56
CA GLU A 169 -6.24 15.65 5.60
C GLU A 169 -6.34 14.71 4.40
N ILE A 170 -6.98 13.53 4.60
CA ILE A 170 -7.39 12.62 3.53
C ILE A 170 -8.86 12.87 3.24
N VAL A 171 -9.18 13.21 1.99
CA VAL A 171 -10.54 13.55 1.57
C VAL A 171 -11.26 12.31 1.07
N LYS A 172 -12.47 12.10 1.60
CA LYS A 172 -13.39 11.03 1.21
C LYS A 172 -14.71 11.63 0.75
N LYS A 173 -15.38 10.96 -0.18
CA LYS A 173 -16.74 11.29 -0.61
C LYS A 173 -17.64 10.07 -0.48
N PRO A 174 -18.93 10.24 -0.14
CA PRO A 174 -19.87 9.14 -0.17
C PRO A 174 -19.97 8.56 -1.58
N VAL A 175 -20.02 7.24 -1.69
CA VAL A 175 -20.35 6.58 -2.97
C VAL A 175 -21.85 6.75 -3.17
N THR A 176 -22.24 7.63 -4.11
CA THR A 176 -23.63 7.75 -4.55
C THR A 176 -23.83 6.78 -5.72
N ASP A 177 -24.59 5.69 -5.49
CA ASP A 177 -25.00 4.78 -6.56
C ASP A 177 -25.85 5.53 -7.58
N SER A 178 -25.22 6.05 -8.62
CA SER A 178 -25.92 6.71 -9.74
C SER A 178 -26.65 5.71 -10.67
N ALA A 179 -26.64 4.43 -10.36
CA ALA A 179 -27.22 3.38 -11.21
C ALA A 179 -28.62 2.91 -10.81
N ASN A 180 -29.16 3.30 -9.64
CA ASN A 180 -30.44 2.75 -9.15
C ASN A 180 -31.63 3.70 -9.19
N THR A 181 -31.54 4.84 -9.88
CA THR A 181 -32.62 5.84 -9.89
C THR A 181 -33.61 5.68 -11.08
N LEU A 182 -33.42 4.71 -12.00
CA LEU A 182 -34.26 4.55 -13.17
C LEU A 182 -35.21 3.33 -13.16
N GLU A 183 -35.19 2.46 -12.14
CA GLU A 183 -36.05 1.27 -12.09
C GLU A 183 -37.17 1.29 -11.04
N SER A 184 -37.33 2.36 -10.23
CA SER A 184 -38.35 2.40 -9.16
C SER A 184 -39.70 3.01 -9.54
N GLU A 185 -39.94 3.42 -10.80
CA GLU A 185 -41.26 3.97 -11.23
C GLU A 185 -42.14 3.03 -12.07
N ALA A 186 -41.73 1.77 -12.31
CA ALA A 186 -42.49 0.89 -13.22
C ALA A 186 -43.12 -0.35 -12.55
N ALA A 187 -43.14 -0.49 -11.22
CA ALA A 187 -43.71 -1.67 -10.57
C ALA A 187 -44.69 -1.32 -9.45
N LEU A 188 -45.76 -0.63 -9.80
CA LEU A 188 -47.00 -0.60 -9.00
C LEU A 188 -48.12 -1.19 -9.86
N THR A 189 -48.25 -2.53 -9.88
CA THR A 189 -49.52 -3.29 -9.99
C THR A 189 -49.18 -4.78 -9.91
N GLU A 190 -49.73 -5.42 -8.98
CA GLU A 190 -50.43 -6.70 -8.92
C GLU A 190 -50.11 -7.54 -7.68
N SER A 191 -51.21 -7.81 -7.00
CA SER A 191 -51.41 -8.63 -5.83
C SER A 191 -51.12 -10.12 -6.04
N GLY A 192 -50.56 -10.83 -5.01
CA GLY A 192 -50.49 -12.28 -4.99
C GLY A 192 -49.96 -12.83 -3.69
N SER A 193 -50.82 -13.42 -2.87
CA SER A 193 -50.59 -14.07 -1.58
C SER A 193 -49.60 -15.23 -1.63
N GLY A 194 -48.69 -15.33 -0.65
CA GLY A 194 -47.89 -16.52 -0.44
C GLY A 194 -47.07 -16.44 0.88
N ALA A 195 -47.56 -17.11 1.93
CA ALA A 195 -46.92 -17.16 3.23
C ALA A 195 -45.67 -18.08 3.21
N GLY A 196 -44.50 -17.52 3.42
CA GLY A 196 -43.26 -18.25 3.67
C GLY A 196 -42.51 -17.61 4.83
N LYS A 197 -42.42 -18.32 6.02
CA LYS A 197 -41.64 -17.91 7.16
C LYS A 197 -40.15 -18.02 6.87
N GLY A 198 -39.53 -16.97 6.34
CA GLY A 198 -38.08 -16.84 6.23
C GLY A 198 -37.48 -16.22 7.50
N ARG A 199 -36.45 -16.86 8.04
CA ARG A 199 -35.63 -16.36 9.15
C ARG A 199 -35.11 -14.96 8.77
N LYS A 200 -35.46 -13.94 9.56
CA LYS A 200 -34.89 -12.59 9.47
C LYS A 200 -33.42 -12.68 9.88
N GLY A 201 -32.52 -12.75 8.92
CA GLY A 201 -31.12 -12.41 9.15
C GLY A 201 -31.04 -10.94 9.63
N LYS A 202 -30.30 -10.68 10.71
CA LYS A 202 -29.96 -9.31 11.11
C LYS A 202 -29.22 -8.67 9.94
N LYS A 203 -29.81 -7.70 9.26
CA LYS A 203 -29.08 -6.80 8.36
C LYS A 203 -28.05 -6.08 9.22
N SER A 204 -26.79 -6.20 8.84
CA SER A 204 -25.75 -5.29 9.34
C SER A 204 -26.16 -3.86 9.00
N PRO A 205 -25.86 -2.85 9.87
CA PRO A 205 -26.16 -1.47 9.54
C PRO A 205 -25.44 -1.12 8.23
N ASP A 206 -26.19 -0.53 7.28
CA ASP A 206 -25.64 0.03 6.05
C ASP A 206 -24.67 1.17 6.44
N ILE A 207 -23.39 0.86 6.50
CA ILE A 207 -22.34 1.86 6.64
C ILE A 207 -22.21 2.50 5.27
N PRO A 208 -22.39 3.83 5.13
CA PRO A 208 -22.19 4.50 3.86
C PRO A 208 -20.79 4.19 3.35
N GLN A 209 -20.70 3.64 2.14
CA GLN A 209 -19.41 3.42 1.51
C GLN A 209 -18.83 4.79 1.14
N GLU A 210 -17.63 5.07 1.63
CA GLU A 210 -16.89 6.29 1.32
C GLU A 210 -15.70 5.94 0.40
N LYS A 211 -15.55 6.68 -0.69
CA LYS A 211 -14.40 6.56 -1.60
C LYS A 211 -13.39 7.67 -1.32
N ILE A 212 -12.10 7.33 -1.26
CA ILE A 212 -11.02 8.31 -1.22
C ILE A 212 -10.98 9.05 -2.55
N THR A 213 -10.85 10.38 -2.48
CA THR A 213 -10.76 11.25 -3.66
C THR A 213 -9.47 12.05 -3.73
N GLY A 214 -8.66 12.03 -2.68
CA GLY A 214 -7.38 12.72 -2.63
C GLY A 214 -6.97 13.16 -1.24
N VAL A 215 -6.09 14.14 -1.17
CA VAL A 215 -5.58 14.74 0.07
C VAL A 215 -5.60 16.26 0.01
N ILE A 216 -5.69 16.91 1.16
CA ILE A 216 -5.47 18.34 1.33
C ILE A 216 -4.09 18.53 1.95
N LEU A 217 -3.26 19.36 1.33
CA LEU A 217 -1.95 19.76 1.83
C LEU A 217 -2.08 20.87 2.87
N THR A 218 -1.03 21.09 3.67
CA THR A 218 -1.03 22.14 4.72
C THR A 218 -1.12 23.56 4.19
N ASP A 219 -0.84 23.79 2.91
CA ASP A 219 -1.03 25.07 2.20
C ASP A 219 -2.45 25.25 1.65
N GLY A 220 -3.36 24.28 1.89
CA GLY A 220 -4.73 24.27 1.39
C GLY A 220 -4.89 23.69 -0.02
N THR A 221 -3.81 23.29 -0.69
CA THR A 221 -3.88 22.68 -2.03
C THR A 221 -4.54 21.30 -1.96
N PHE A 222 -5.51 21.05 -2.83
CA PHE A 222 -6.09 19.71 -3.02
C PHE A 222 -5.30 18.95 -4.10
N MET A 223 -4.88 17.74 -3.76
CA MET A 223 -4.29 16.78 -4.71
C MET A 223 -5.23 15.60 -4.86
N GLU A 224 -5.76 15.43 -6.06
CA GLU A 224 -6.61 14.28 -6.41
C GLU A 224 -5.82 12.98 -6.40
N GLY A 225 -6.45 11.87 -5.98
CA GLY A 225 -5.87 10.54 -6.00
C GLY A 225 -6.92 9.47 -5.78
N ASP A 226 -6.74 8.33 -6.43
CA ASP A 226 -7.65 7.18 -6.38
C ASP A 226 -7.40 6.32 -5.15
N ALA A 227 -6.15 6.30 -4.66
CA ALA A 227 -5.74 5.57 -3.46
C ALA A 227 -4.73 6.37 -2.64
N VAL A 228 -4.74 6.15 -1.32
CA VAL A 228 -3.80 6.79 -0.38
C VAL A 228 -3.16 5.73 0.50
N ILE A 229 -1.82 5.72 0.54
CA ILE A 229 -1.01 4.90 1.45
C ILE A 229 -0.42 5.81 2.53
N VAL A 230 -0.72 5.53 3.80
CA VAL A 230 -0.14 6.26 4.94
C VAL A 230 1.07 5.50 5.47
N ALA A 231 2.26 6.09 5.34
CA ALA A 231 3.56 5.48 5.66
C ALA A 231 4.48 6.41 6.50
N THR A 232 3.92 7.07 7.52
CA THR A 232 4.59 8.09 8.36
C THR A 232 5.32 7.51 9.58
#